data_553ba5e04ce705499361df77671c1b91
#
_entry.id   553ba5e04ce705499361df77671c1b91
#
_cell.length_a   1.000
_cell.length_b   1.000
_cell.length_c   1.000
_cell.angle_alpha   90.00
_cell.angle_beta   90.00
_cell.angle_gamma   90.00
#
_symmetry.space_group_name_H-M   'P 1'
#
loop_
_entity.id
_entity.type
_entity.pdbx_description
1 polymer ?
#
loop_
_entity_poly.entity_id
_entity_poly.type
_entity_poly.pdbx_seq_one_letter_code
_entity_poly.pdbx_strand_id
1 'polypeptide(L)'
;MGGDSPGSQLAELYSAYRDPLIRLAYVLTGSQAVAEDLVHDTFVRVYPRLDDLGEPGAYLRRSVVNACYSWHRRQQRQRAVALDSPAAALPDEDVEMWEALGHLSAARRTVLVLRYYLDLPEAEVAAILGWRIGTVKSATHRALRDLRRLLGD
;
A
#
# COMPACT_ATOMS: atom_id res chain seq x y z
N MET A 1 34.58 -9.16 13.36
CA MET A 1 33.74 -8.03 13.80
C MET A 1 33.02 -7.46 12.59
N GLY A 2 31.84 -7.97 12.38
CA GLY A 2 31.05 -7.61 11.22
C GLY A 2 30.33 -6.29 11.44
N GLY A 3 30.92 -5.20 11.03
CA GLY A 3 30.12 -4.02 10.74
C GLY A 3 29.29 -4.33 9.51
N ASP A 4 28.01 -4.57 9.66
CA ASP A 4 27.13 -4.70 8.52
C ASP A 4 27.26 -3.44 7.65
N SER A 5 27.76 -3.61 6.44
CA SER A 5 27.83 -2.49 5.51
C SER A 5 26.39 -2.03 5.16
N PRO A 6 26.17 -0.74 4.86
CA PRO A 6 24.83 -0.25 4.46
C PRO A 6 24.20 -1.07 3.33
N GLY A 7 25.00 -1.59 2.42
CA GLY A 7 24.51 -2.47 1.36
C GLY A 7 24.01 -3.83 1.85
N SER A 8 24.60 -4.37 2.91
CA SER A 8 24.16 -5.63 3.52
C SER A 8 22.82 -5.44 4.25
N GLN A 9 22.63 -4.34 4.95
CA GLN A 9 21.37 -4.01 5.63
C GLN A 9 20.25 -3.79 4.63
N LEU A 10 20.51 -3.13 3.52
CA LEU A 10 19.52 -2.94 2.46
C LEU A 10 19.12 -4.30 1.85
N ALA A 11 20.09 -5.17 1.59
CA ALA A 11 19.81 -6.51 1.04
C ALA A 11 18.96 -7.34 2.00
N GLU A 12 19.21 -7.27 3.30
CA GLU A 12 18.40 -7.94 4.33
C GLU A 12 16.98 -7.40 4.38
N LEU A 13 16.81 -6.08 4.36
CA LEU A 13 15.50 -5.43 4.34
C LEU A 13 14.75 -5.76 3.04
N TYR A 14 15.44 -5.73 1.93
CA TYR A 14 14.86 -6.06 0.63
C TYR A 14 14.32 -7.50 0.63
N SER A 15 15.12 -8.47 1.11
CA SER A 15 14.70 -9.86 1.19
C SER A 15 13.53 -10.08 2.16
N ALA A 16 13.52 -9.36 3.29
CA ALA A 16 12.47 -9.49 4.29
C ALA A 16 11.14 -8.86 3.88
N TYR A 17 11.17 -7.70 3.20
CA TYR A 17 9.98 -6.88 2.95
C TYR A 17 9.52 -6.84 1.51
N ARG A 18 10.34 -7.29 0.55
CA ARG A 18 10.03 -7.20 -0.87
C ARG A 18 8.68 -7.82 -1.22
N ASP A 19 8.50 -9.10 -0.91
CA ASP A 19 7.29 -9.82 -1.32
C ASP A 19 6.02 -9.32 -0.63
N PRO A 20 5.99 -9.09 0.69
CA PRO A 20 4.82 -8.47 1.32
C PRO A 20 4.49 -7.10 0.77
N LEU A 21 5.49 -6.27 0.48
CA LEU A 21 5.26 -4.93 -0.06
C LEU A 21 4.75 -4.97 -1.51
N ILE A 22 5.25 -5.89 -2.32
CA ILE A 22 4.74 -6.09 -3.69
C ILE A 22 3.27 -6.53 -3.66
N ARG A 23 2.89 -7.45 -2.76
CA ARG A 23 1.49 -7.85 -2.59
C ARG A 23 0.62 -6.67 -2.19
N LEU A 24 1.06 -5.88 -1.22
CA LEU A 24 0.37 -4.66 -0.80
C LEU A 24 0.20 -3.69 -1.96
N ALA A 25 1.27 -3.41 -2.69
CA ALA A 25 1.25 -2.51 -3.84
C ALA A 25 0.37 -3.06 -4.97
N TYR A 26 0.37 -4.37 -5.18
CA TYR A 26 -0.49 -5.00 -6.17
C TYR A 26 -1.97 -4.83 -5.84
N VAL A 27 -2.35 -5.04 -4.59
CA VAL A 27 -3.73 -4.79 -4.15
C VAL A 27 -4.13 -3.33 -4.40
N LEU A 28 -3.23 -2.41 -4.12
CA LEU A 28 -3.52 -0.98 -4.25
C LEU A 28 -3.53 -0.49 -5.70
N THR A 29 -2.69 -1.04 -6.57
CA THR A 29 -2.55 -0.58 -7.96
C THR A 29 -3.30 -1.44 -8.98
N GLY A 30 -3.47 -2.72 -8.69
CA GLY A 30 -4.05 -3.68 -9.63
C GLY A 30 -3.09 -4.12 -10.74
N SER A 31 -1.81 -3.79 -10.67
CA SER A 31 -0.82 -4.12 -11.68
C SER A 31 0.46 -4.66 -11.04
N GLN A 32 0.86 -5.87 -11.42
CA GLN A 32 2.09 -6.51 -10.92
C GLN A 32 3.33 -5.70 -11.32
N ALA A 33 3.41 -5.26 -12.56
CA ALA A 33 4.54 -4.50 -13.07
C ALA A 33 4.69 -3.15 -12.33
N VAL A 34 3.59 -2.44 -12.13
CA VAL A 34 3.57 -1.17 -11.40
C VAL A 34 3.94 -1.40 -9.92
N ALA A 35 3.41 -2.45 -9.31
CA ALA A 35 3.71 -2.79 -7.92
C ALA A 35 5.21 -3.03 -7.72
N GLU A 36 5.83 -3.82 -8.58
CA GLU A 36 7.28 -4.10 -8.53
C GLU A 36 8.09 -2.83 -8.70
N ASP A 37 7.75 -1.98 -9.67
CA ASP A 37 8.44 -0.71 -9.91
C ASP A 37 8.34 0.23 -8.71
N LEU A 38 7.14 0.40 -8.15
CA LEU A 38 6.94 1.30 -7.00
C LEU A 38 7.66 0.82 -5.75
N VAL A 39 7.67 -0.49 -5.50
CA VAL A 39 8.40 -1.07 -4.37
C VAL A 39 9.90 -0.90 -4.57
N HIS A 40 10.42 -1.20 -5.75
CA HIS A 40 11.83 -1.01 -6.07
C HIS A 40 12.26 0.44 -5.87
N ASP A 41 11.53 1.39 -6.42
CA ASP A 41 11.81 2.82 -6.29
C ASP A 41 11.77 3.27 -4.82
N THR A 42 10.87 2.71 -4.04
CA THR A 42 10.79 3.01 -2.60
C THR A 42 12.06 2.56 -1.88
N PHE A 43 12.55 1.35 -2.14
CA PHE A 43 13.80 0.87 -1.55
C PHE A 43 14.98 1.75 -1.94
N VAL A 44 15.06 2.15 -3.20
CA VAL A 44 16.14 3.05 -3.68
C VAL A 44 16.11 4.39 -2.93
N ARG A 45 14.94 4.97 -2.71
CA ARG A 45 14.79 6.24 -1.97
C ARG A 45 15.09 6.11 -0.49
N VAL A 46 14.75 4.99 0.12
CA VAL A 46 14.94 4.75 1.56
C VAL A 46 16.41 4.46 1.88
N TYR A 47 17.16 3.93 0.93
CA TYR A 47 18.55 3.51 1.14
C TYR A 47 19.41 4.57 1.83
N PRO A 48 19.42 5.86 1.40
CA PRO A 48 20.25 6.87 2.05
C PRO A 48 19.85 7.21 3.49
N ARG A 49 18.62 6.85 3.90
CA ARG A 49 18.08 7.16 5.24
C ARG A 49 18.03 5.93 6.15
N LEU A 50 18.54 4.79 5.68
CA LEU A 50 18.36 3.52 6.36
C LEU A 50 18.84 3.52 7.81
N ASP A 51 19.98 4.16 8.06
CA ASP A 51 20.59 4.24 9.39
C ASP A 51 19.83 5.14 10.36
N ASP A 52 19.00 6.05 9.83
CA ASP A 52 18.24 7.02 10.63
C ASP A 52 16.83 6.50 10.99
N LEU A 53 16.43 5.34 10.45
CA LEU A 53 15.08 4.81 10.66
C LEU A 53 15.02 3.91 11.88
N GLY A 54 14.14 4.26 12.83
CA GLY A 54 13.86 3.42 14.00
C GLY A 54 13.07 2.17 13.66
N GLU A 55 12.10 2.30 12.74
CA GLU A 55 11.26 1.20 12.27
C GLU A 55 11.20 1.17 10.73
N PRO A 56 12.22 0.57 10.08
CA PRO A 56 12.30 0.57 8.61
C PRO A 56 11.08 -0.05 7.94
N GLY A 57 10.54 -1.14 8.49
CA GLY A 57 9.38 -1.81 7.93
C GLY A 57 8.13 -0.93 7.87
N ALA A 58 7.84 -0.21 8.95
CA ALA A 58 6.71 0.73 9.01
C ALA A 58 6.89 1.86 8.01
N TYR A 59 8.09 2.43 7.94
CA TYR A 59 8.41 3.50 7.00
C TYR A 59 8.26 3.04 5.55
N LEU A 60 8.75 1.83 5.23
CA LEU A 60 8.63 1.26 3.89
C LEU A 60 7.15 1.05 3.50
N ARG A 61 6.33 0.52 4.41
CA ARG A 61 4.90 0.31 4.15
C ARG A 61 4.19 1.62 3.85
N ARG A 62 4.41 2.65 4.67
CA ARG A 62 3.81 3.98 4.46
C ARG A 62 4.27 4.59 3.14
N SER A 63 5.55 4.48 2.84
CA SER A 63 6.13 5.01 1.60
C SER A 63 5.55 4.33 0.37
N VAL A 64 5.38 3.00 0.40
CA VAL A 64 4.78 2.23 -0.69
C VAL A 64 3.31 2.62 -0.88
N VAL A 65 2.53 2.71 0.20
CA VAL A 65 1.13 3.10 0.11
C VAL A 65 0.99 4.50 -0.49
N ASN A 66 1.82 5.44 -0.04
CA ASN A 66 1.83 6.80 -0.57
C ASN A 66 2.20 6.82 -2.05
N ALA A 67 3.19 6.04 -2.46
CA ALA A 67 3.59 5.90 -3.87
C ALA A 67 2.45 5.33 -4.72
N CYS A 68 1.74 4.33 -4.24
CA CYS A 68 0.59 3.74 -4.93
C CYS A 68 -0.54 4.74 -5.09
N TYR A 69 -0.85 5.49 -4.04
CA TYR A 69 -1.88 6.53 -4.10
C TYR A 69 -1.51 7.64 -5.08
N SER A 70 -0.26 8.08 -5.06
CA SER A 70 0.24 9.09 -6.01
C SER A 70 0.17 8.58 -7.45
N TRP A 71 0.48 7.30 -7.67
CA TRP A 71 0.35 6.67 -8.98
C TRP A 71 -1.10 6.69 -9.47
N HIS A 72 -2.08 6.35 -8.63
CA HIS A 72 -3.50 6.41 -8.98
C HIS A 72 -3.93 7.82 -9.35
N ARG A 73 -3.49 8.83 -8.61
CA ARG A 73 -3.80 10.23 -8.92
C ARG A 73 -3.28 10.63 -10.29
N ARG A 74 -2.09 10.18 -10.67
CA ARG A 74 -1.54 10.43 -12.02
C ARG A 74 -2.33 9.70 -13.10
N GLN A 75 -2.75 8.47 -12.84
CA GLN A 75 -3.53 7.66 -13.78
C GLN A 75 -4.91 8.25 -14.05
N GLN A 76 -5.56 8.82 -13.06
CA GLN A 76 -6.84 9.53 -13.24
C GLN A 76 -6.73 10.69 -14.23
N ARG A 77 -5.56 11.30 -14.37
CA ARG A 77 -5.29 12.36 -15.32
C ARG A 77 -5.05 11.85 -16.74
N GLN A 78 -4.65 10.58 -16.90
CA GLN A 78 -4.21 10.00 -18.18
C GLN A 78 -5.16 8.95 -18.76
N ARG A 79 -6.32 8.73 -18.19
CA ARG A 79 -7.28 7.65 -18.49
C ARG A 79 -6.81 6.25 -18.10
N ALA A 80 -7.76 5.48 -17.52
CA ALA A 80 -7.58 4.19 -16.91
C ALA A 80 -6.87 3.17 -17.81
N VAL A 81 -5.75 2.66 -17.34
CA VAL A 81 -5.20 1.39 -17.79
C VAL A 81 -6.13 0.30 -17.26
N ALA A 82 -6.49 -0.67 -18.10
CA ALA A 82 -7.25 -1.83 -17.65
C ALA A 82 -6.47 -2.52 -16.54
N LEU A 83 -7.11 -2.65 -15.37
CA LEU A 83 -6.50 -3.30 -14.21
C LEU A 83 -6.58 -4.81 -14.39
N ASP A 84 -5.46 -5.49 -14.20
CA ASP A 84 -5.45 -6.96 -14.11
C ASP A 84 -6.20 -7.39 -12.85
N SER A 85 -6.80 -8.59 -12.89
CA SER A 85 -7.49 -9.12 -11.72
C SER A 85 -6.51 -9.37 -10.57
N PRO A 86 -6.75 -8.81 -9.37
CA PRO A 86 -5.85 -9.00 -8.24
C PRO A 86 -5.79 -10.43 -7.68
N ALA A 87 -6.65 -11.32 -8.11
CA ALA A 87 -6.84 -12.64 -7.49
C ALA A 87 -5.61 -13.58 -7.56
N ALA A 88 -4.68 -13.37 -8.49
CA ALA A 88 -3.62 -14.34 -8.78
C ALA A 88 -2.38 -14.26 -7.87
N ALA A 89 -2.23 -13.21 -7.05
CA ALA A 89 -1.00 -12.95 -6.28
C ALA A 89 -1.19 -12.88 -4.76
N LEU A 90 -2.38 -13.26 -4.26
CA LEU A 90 -2.76 -13.03 -2.87
C LEU A 90 -2.57 -14.29 -2.01
N PRO A 91 -2.30 -14.14 -0.68
CA PRO A 91 -2.26 -15.26 0.23
C PRO A 91 -3.59 -16.02 0.23
N ASP A 92 -3.54 -17.34 0.24
CA ASP A 92 -4.72 -18.22 0.14
C ASP A 92 -5.78 -18.00 1.23
N GLU A 93 -5.39 -17.39 2.34
CA GLU A 93 -6.26 -17.27 3.52
C GLU A 93 -7.30 -16.15 3.43
N ASP A 94 -7.11 -15.15 2.57
CA ASP A 94 -7.95 -13.95 2.50
C ASP A 94 -8.36 -13.55 1.08
N VAL A 95 -8.41 -14.50 0.15
CA VAL A 95 -8.71 -14.23 -1.27
C VAL A 95 -10.00 -13.43 -1.43
N GLU A 96 -11.07 -13.83 -0.72
CA GLU A 96 -12.37 -13.15 -0.80
C GLU A 96 -12.29 -11.69 -0.37
N MET A 97 -11.58 -11.43 0.73
CA MET A 97 -11.36 -10.06 1.23
C MET A 97 -10.57 -9.22 0.23
N TRP A 98 -9.50 -9.77 -0.31
CA TRP A 98 -8.67 -9.05 -1.26
C TRP A 98 -9.38 -8.80 -2.58
N GLU A 99 -10.17 -9.75 -3.06
CA GLU A 99 -11.02 -9.55 -4.23
C GLU A 99 -12.05 -8.43 -4.00
N ALA A 100 -12.69 -8.42 -2.84
CA ALA A 100 -13.65 -7.39 -2.46
C ALA A 100 -12.98 -6.01 -2.41
N LEU A 101 -11.79 -5.91 -1.82
CA LEU A 101 -11.00 -4.67 -1.82
C LEU A 101 -10.67 -4.21 -3.24
N GLY A 102 -10.38 -5.14 -4.15
CA GLY A 102 -10.12 -4.85 -5.55
C GLY A 102 -11.29 -4.20 -6.29
N HIS A 103 -12.52 -4.44 -5.85
CA HIS A 103 -13.73 -3.85 -6.43
C HIS A 103 -14.07 -2.45 -5.89
N LEU A 104 -13.39 -2.00 -4.82
CA LEU A 104 -13.56 -0.65 -4.31
C LEU A 104 -12.83 0.37 -5.18
N SER A 105 -13.27 1.64 -5.12
CA SER A 105 -12.49 2.72 -5.70
C SER A 105 -11.10 2.79 -5.07
N ALA A 106 -10.12 3.32 -5.80
CA ALA A 106 -8.75 3.44 -5.28
C ALA A 106 -8.70 4.20 -3.95
N ALA A 107 -9.44 5.29 -3.83
CA ALA A 107 -9.49 6.08 -2.60
C ALA A 107 -10.05 5.30 -1.41
N ARG A 108 -11.16 4.59 -1.60
CA ARG A 108 -11.80 3.79 -0.56
C ARG A 108 -10.93 2.61 -0.14
N ARG A 109 -10.34 1.91 -1.10
CA ARG A 109 -9.41 0.81 -0.84
C ARG A 109 -8.20 1.29 -0.04
N THR A 110 -7.60 2.40 -0.45
CA THR A 110 -6.44 2.98 0.23
C THR A 110 -6.75 3.35 1.68
N VAL A 111 -7.88 3.97 1.94
CA VAL A 111 -8.32 4.33 3.30
C VAL A 111 -8.45 3.09 4.17
N LEU A 112 -9.08 2.03 3.68
CA LEU A 112 -9.24 0.78 4.45
C LEU A 112 -7.89 0.10 4.73
N VAL A 113 -7.00 0.07 3.75
CA VAL A 113 -5.66 -0.49 3.93
C VAL A 113 -4.88 0.29 4.98
N LEU A 114 -4.90 1.62 4.92
CA LEU A 114 -4.21 2.46 5.90
C LEU A 114 -4.79 2.31 7.31
N ARG A 115 -6.12 2.30 7.44
CA ARG A 115 -6.78 2.22 8.74
C ARG A 115 -6.69 0.85 9.38
N TYR A 116 -6.90 -0.21 8.62
CA TYR A 116 -7.09 -1.56 9.19
C TYR A 116 -5.94 -2.52 8.94
N TYR A 117 -5.30 -2.45 7.80
CA TYR A 117 -4.13 -3.29 7.53
C TYR A 117 -2.87 -2.74 8.18
N LEU A 118 -2.64 -1.42 8.06
CA LEU A 118 -1.50 -0.75 8.68
C LEU A 118 -1.80 -0.18 10.07
N ASP A 119 -3.06 -0.25 10.50
CA ASP A 119 -3.51 0.19 11.83
C ASP A 119 -3.10 1.63 12.16
N LEU A 120 -3.29 2.53 11.20
CA LEU A 120 -2.94 3.93 11.36
C LEU A 120 -4.15 4.73 11.90
N PRO A 121 -3.92 5.68 12.82
CA PRO A 121 -4.99 6.57 13.28
C PRO A 121 -5.46 7.50 12.15
N GLU A 122 -6.70 7.95 12.23
CA GLU A 122 -7.32 8.81 11.20
C GLU A 122 -6.49 10.06 10.89
N ALA A 123 -5.88 10.68 11.89
CA ALA A 123 -5.04 11.86 11.71
C ALA A 123 -3.81 11.56 10.84
N GLU A 124 -3.22 10.38 11.00
CA GLU A 124 -2.06 9.96 10.21
C GLU A 124 -2.46 9.61 8.78
N VAL A 125 -3.60 8.95 8.60
CA VAL A 125 -4.17 8.69 7.26
C VAL A 125 -4.44 10.01 6.54
N ALA A 126 -5.04 10.98 7.22
CA ALA A 126 -5.29 12.32 6.67
C ALA A 126 -4.00 13.00 6.21
N ALA A 127 -2.93 12.91 7.01
CA ALA A 127 -1.63 13.47 6.66
C ALA A 127 -1.02 12.79 5.42
N ILE A 128 -1.08 11.46 5.33
CA ILE A 128 -0.56 10.71 4.19
C ILE A 128 -1.32 11.06 2.91
N LEU A 129 -2.65 11.12 2.97
CA LEU A 129 -3.49 11.37 1.80
C LEU A 129 -3.65 12.86 1.45
N GLY A 130 -3.26 13.76 2.36
CA GLY A 130 -3.50 15.18 2.19
C GLY A 130 -4.97 15.54 2.32
N TRP A 131 -5.74 14.79 3.11
CA TRP A 131 -7.17 14.99 3.33
C TRP A 131 -7.44 15.59 4.70
N ARG A 132 -8.63 16.16 4.88
CA ARG A 132 -9.15 16.53 6.20
C ARG A 132 -9.57 15.26 6.95
N ILE A 133 -9.46 15.29 8.28
CA ILE A 133 -9.84 14.15 9.14
C ILE A 133 -11.31 13.75 8.89
N GLY A 134 -12.21 14.73 8.76
CA GLY A 134 -13.62 14.46 8.46
C GLY A 134 -13.82 13.71 7.14
N THR A 135 -13.03 14.01 6.13
CA THR A 135 -13.04 13.30 4.85
C THR A 135 -12.58 11.85 5.03
N VAL A 136 -11.55 11.61 5.84
CA VAL A 136 -11.08 10.25 6.17
C VAL A 136 -12.19 9.46 6.85
N LYS A 137 -12.86 10.04 7.84
CA LYS A 137 -13.99 9.40 8.55
C LYS A 137 -15.12 9.02 7.61
N SER A 138 -15.55 9.95 6.76
CA SER A 138 -16.62 9.70 5.79
C SER A 138 -16.24 8.63 4.76
N ALA A 139 -15.01 8.70 4.23
CA ALA A 139 -14.50 7.74 3.27
C ALA A 139 -14.40 6.34 3.89
N THR A 140 -13.91 6.25 5.13
CA THR A 140 -13.82 4.98 5.86
C THR A 140 -15.20 4.35 6.06
N HIS A 141 -16.18 5.15 6.49
CA HIS A 141 -17.55 4.67 6.69
C HIS A 141 -18.16 4.13 5.38
N ARG A 142 -18.02 4.88 4.31
CA ARG A 142 -18.53 4.48 2.98
C ARG A 142 -17.80 3.23 2.46
N ALA A 143 -16.49 3.18 2.65
CA ALA A 143 -15.68 2.04 2.23
C ALA A 143 -16.07 0.76 2.97
N LEU A 144 -16.28 0.84 4.29
CA LEU A 144 -16.74 -0.30 5.08
C LEU A 144 -18.12 -0.77 4.65
N ARG A 145 -19.03 0.16 4.36
CA ARG A 145 -20.37 -0.17 3.87
C ARG A 145 -20.30 -0.92 2.53
N ASP A 146 -19.50 -0.42 1.62
CA ASP A 146 -19.32 -1.05 0.30
C ASP A 146 -18.66 -2.42 0.43
N LEU A 147 -17.66 -2.53 1.29
CA LEU A 147 -16.97 -3.80 1.54
C LEU A 147 -17.93 -4.85 2.11
N ARG A 148 -18.74 -4.50 3.09
CA ARG A 148 -19.76 -5.41 3.64
C ARG A 148 -20.72 -5.89 2.56
N ARG A 149 -21.14 -5.00 1.69
CA ARG A 149 -22.03 -5.33 0.57
C ARG A 149 -21.37 -6.31 -0.39
N LEU A 150 -20.09 -6.14 -0.68
CA LEU A 150 -19.33 -7.03 -1.54
C LEU A 150 -19.10 -8.41 -0.91
N LEU A 151 -18.97 -8.48 0.42
CA LEU A 151 -18.78 -9.72 1.16
C LEU A 151 -20.09 -10.44 1.50
N GLY A 152 -21.24 -9.87 1.14
CA GLY A 152 -22.54 -10.49 1.33
C GLY A 152 -23.16 -10.31 2.72
N ASP A 153 -22.66 -9.38 3.48
CA ASP A 153 -23.21 -9.05 4.81
C ASP A 153 -24.24 -7.92 4.76
#